data_d962a33745ca4458436a2e8f7380c0f9
#
_entry.id   d962a33745ca4458436a2e8f7380c0f9
#
_cell.length_a   1.000
_cell.length_b   1.000
_cell.length_c   1.000
_cell.angle_alpha   90.00
_cell.angle_beta   90.00
_cell.angle_gamma   90.00
#
_symmetry.space_group_name_H-M   'P 1'
#
loop_
_entity.id
_entity.type
_entity.pdbx_description
1 polymer ?
#
loop_
_entity_poly.entity_id
_entity_poly.type
_entity_poly.pdbx_seq_one_letter_code
_entity_poly.pdbx_strand_id
1 'polypeptide(L)'
;MNFGALTRVLTTGAWIALTALRLTAQVDLAGEWGSKYTWDYQERLPGPELGDYTGLPINEAARLKADSWEASAQTLPERQCIPHGPDYLFSRAAFPFRFSKIVDRATQNVIAWHMRSYAWGVERTIWMDGRPHPSQYAAHTFEGFSTGAWVGNTLVVTTTHLKWNYIRRNGVPRSDEAVLTEHYVRHGDVLSLLSYLDDPVYLSEPMVRTASYVLSPTQQLEPFPCEPVEEVVRPEGLVPHHLPGTNTDIQEFSKAHGLPAAGARGGAESVYPSYMAKLHEWSANPPARNPLDDPSAIKRAAPLTPPAGIEVVHVRGDIYMLAGDGGNITIQAGPDGVFLVDTGRAAMAGQVIAEIRKLTDRPIRYIAVTHMHLDHTGGNEIIGKAGSTISGGDVDDDAADLDKGASILAHQRVLDRMSAKDGDQPPAPFGMLPRDVYRGKQKDVFFNGEPIILMHLPAAHTDGDSLVFFRSSNIISTGDLFVTTSYPELDLARGGSIQGLIDALNRIIDLTVPEDFQEGGTLVIPGHGRICDEADVVEYRDMVTIIRDRILDSVKKGLTLDQVKDTRPTADYDPRYGSNADHFIESVYRSLGGKV
;
A
#
# COMPACT_ATOMS: atom_id res chain seq x y z
N MET A 1 -33.91 -92.31 -13.80
CA MET A 1 -34.73 -91.10 -14.14
C MET A 1 -34.37 -90.02 -13.18
N ASN A 2 -33.75 -89.05 -13.78
CA ASN A 2 -33.88 -87.64 -13.45
C ASN A 2 -33.23 -86.98 -12.24
N PHE A 3 -32.28 -86.11 -12.64
CA PHE A 3 -32.08 -84.70 -12.45
C PHE A 3 -31.59 -84.33 -11.05
N GLY A 4 -30.45 -83.92 -10.77
CA GLY A 4 -29.62 -82.91 -11.36
C GLY A 4 -29.99 -81.51 -10.76
N ALA A 5 -29.52 -81.21 -9.53
CA ALA A 5 -29.64 -79.83 -8.99
C ALA A 5 -28.24 -79.21 -9.02
N LEU A 6 -28.06 -78.32 -9.98
CA LEU A 6 -26.89 -77.43 -10.09
C LEU A 6 -26.95 -76.36 -8.98
N THR A 7 -26.09 -76.47 -8.04
CA THR A 7 -25.85 -75.41 -7.04
C THR A 7 -25.03 -74.34 -7.70
N ARG A 8 -25.67 -73.22 -8.02
CA ARG A 8 -24.98 -71.96 -8.42
C ARG A 8 -24.29 -71.34 -7.21
N VAL A 9 -23.00 -71.41 -7.16
CA VAL A 9 -22.19 -70.59 -6.27
C VAL A 9 -22.09 -69.22 -6.90
N LEU A 10 -22.85 -68.27 -6.35
CA LEU A 10 -22.69 -66.85 -6.64
C LEU A 10 -21.43 -66.35 -5.93
N THR A 11 -20.33 -66.28 -6.68
CA THR A 11 -19.17 -65.51 -6.25
C THR A 11 -19.50 -64.03 -6.47
N THR A 12 -19.94 -63.37 -5.43
CA THR A 12 -19.95 -61.92 -5.34
C THR A 12 -18.52 -61.42 -5.33
N GLY A 13 -17.98 -61.17 -6.51
CA GLY A 13 -16.74 -60.41 -6.66
C GLY A 13 -16.96 -58.99 -6.16
N ALA A 14 -16.57 -58.74 -4.91
CA ALA A 14 -16.43 -57.37 -4.42
C ALA A 14 -15.31 -56.71 -5.23
N TRP A 15 -15.67 -55.92 -6.22
CA TRP A 15 -14.80 -54.93 -6.81
C TRP A 15 -14.53 -53.86 -5.75
N ILE A 16 -13.48 -54.06 -4.92
CA ILE A 16 -12.86 -52.99 -4.20
C ILE A 16 -12.22 -52.13 -5.29
N ALA A 17 -12.93 -51.08 -5.70
CA ALA A 17 -12.32 -49.99 -6.40
C ALA A 17 -11.31 -49.35 -5.42
N LEU A 18 -10.08 -49.86 -5.44
CA LEU A 18 -8.94 -49.09 -4.96
C LEU A 18 -8.91 -47.81 -5.85
N THR A 19 -9.61 -46.80 -5.45
CA THR A 19 -9.19 -45.43 -5.74
C THR A 19 -7.81 -45.32 -5.12
N ALA A 20 -6.79 -45.67 -5.88
CA ALA A 20 -5.44 -45.26 -5.60
C ALA A 20 -5.49 -43.72 -5.57
N LEU A 21 -5.78 -43.15 -4.40
CA LEU A 21 -5.26 -41.84 -4.07
C LEU A 21 -3.77 -41.97 -4.37
N ARG A 22 -3.37 -41.42 -5.49
CA ARG A 22 -1.96 -41.14 -5.71
C ARG A 22 -1.59 -40.17 -4.59
N LEU A 23 -1.17 -40.71 -3.47
CA LEU A 23 -0.29 -40.04 -2.55
C LEU A 23 0.97 -39.75 -3.36
N THR A 24 0.94 -38.76 -4.20
CA THR A 24 2.17 -38.12 -4.68
C THR A 24 2.83 -37.66 -3.41
N ALA A 25 3.89 -38.36 -2.98
CA ALA A 25 4.70 -37.87 -1.87
C ALA A 25 5.05 -36.42 -2.23
N GLN A 26 4.49 -35.46 -1.49
CA GLN A 26 4.80 -34.04 -1.68
C GLN A 26 6.33 -33.93 -1.60
N VAL A 27 6.92 -33.26 -2.58
CA VAL A 27 8.36 -33.02 -2.59
C VAL A 27 8.70 -32.23 -1.32
N ASP A 28 9.63 -32.76 -0.53
CA ASP A 28 10.07 -32.06 0.67
C ASP A 28 10.99 -30.90 0.30
N LEU A 29 10.57 -29.68 0.59
CA LEU A 29 11.37 -28.47 0.38
C LEU A 29 12.12 -28.03 1.65
N ALA A 30 11.89 -28.71 2.80
CA ALA A 30 12.56 -28.34 4.05
C ALA A 30 14.09 -28.44 3.92
N GLY A 31 14.77 -27.45 4.46
CA GLY A 31 16.24 -27.40 4.47
C GLY A 31 16.79 -25.99 4.31
N GLU A 32 18.11 -25.92 4.40
CA GLU A 32 18.89 -24.73 4.11
C GLU A 32 19.29 -24.74 2.64
N TRP A 33 18.97 -23.65 1.95
CA TRP A 33 19.22 -23.49 0.52
C TRP A 33 20.25 -22.39 0.29
N GLY A 34 21.45 -22.80 -0.12
CA GLY A 34 22.54 -21.89 -0.49
C GLY A 34 22.37 -21.37 -1.91
N SER A 35 22.75 -20.13 -2.14
CA SER A 35 22.70 -19.49 -3.46
C SER A 35 23.61 -20.22 -4.46
N LYS A 36 23.10 -20.46 -5.67
CA LYS A 36 23.88 -20.95 -6.79
C LYS A 36 23.96 -19.89 -7.88
N TYR A 37 25.06 -19.16 -7.91
CA TYR A 37 25.29 -18.14 -8.93
C TYR A 37 25.47 -18.79 -10.31
N THR A 38 24.79 -18.24 -11.31
CA THR A 38 24.94 -18.61 -12.72
C THR A 38 25.69 -17.53 -13.47
N TRP A 39 26.16 -17.86 -14.70
CA TRP A 39 26.80 -16.88 -15.58
C TRP A 39 25.88 -15.72 -15.99
N ASP A 40 24.57 -15.97 -15.92
CA ASP A 40 23.52 -15.00 -16.27
C ASP A 40 23.12 -14.08 -15.11
N TYR A 41 23.88 -14.09 -14.00
CA TYR A 41 23.60 -13.20 -12.89
C TYR A 41 23.87 -11.74 -13.30
N GLN A 42 22.78 -11.05 -13.64
CA GLN A 42 22.84 -9.71 -14.25
C GLN A 42 23.26 -8.62 -13.28
N GLU A 43 23.02 -8.81 -11.99
CA GLU A 43 23.25 -7.78 -10.98
C GLU A 43 24.40 -8.16 -10.08
N ARG A 44 25.59 -7.80 -10.53
CA ARG A 44 26.81 -7.98 -9.75
C ARG A 44 26.99 -6.82 -8.76
N LEU A 45 27.71 -7.08 -7.67
CA LEU A 45 28.13 -5.99 -6.81
C LEU A 45 29.09 -5.07 -7.61
N PRO A 46 28.92 -3.74 -7.53
CA PRO A 46 28.08 -2.97 -6.59
C PRO A 46 26.59 -2.83 -6.97
N GLY A 47 26.14 -3.38 -8.07
CA GLY A 47 24.75 -3.30 -8.56
C GLY A 47 24.70 -2.70 -9.97
N PRO A 48 23.49 -2.54 -10.55
CA PRO A 48 23.31 -1.94 -11.86
C PRO A 48 23.67 -0.44 -11.82
N GLU A 49 24.26 0.06 -12.91
CA GLU A 49 24.52 1.47 -13.08
C GLU A 49 23.21 2.25 -13.23
N LEU A 50 23.24 3.54 -12.88
CA LEU A 50 22.12 4.44 -13.09
C LEU A 50 21.83 4.60 -14.58
N GLY A 51 20.55 4.55 -14.93
CA GLY A 51 20.09 4.61 -16.33
C GLY A 51 20.22 3.30 -17.12
N ASP A 52 20.67 2.19 -16.49
CA ASP A 52 20.57 0.85 -17.09
C ASP A 52 19.15 0.29 -16.96
N TYR A 53 18.39 0.37 -18.04
CA TYR A 53 17.03 -0.19 -18.12
C TYR A 53 16.96 -1.33 -19.15
N THR A 54 18.08 -1.76 -19.69
CA THR A 54 18.13 -2.79 -20.73
C THR A 54 17.59 -4.14 -20.22
N GLY A 55 16.78 -4.78 -21.06
CA GLY A 55 16.18 -6.09 -20.77
C GLY A 55 15.06 -6.08 -19.73
N LEU A 56 14.70 -4.93 -19.15
CA LEU A 56 13.58 -4.83 -18.21
C LEU A 56 12.28 -4.49 -18.95
N PRO A 57 11.18 -5.24 -18.70
CA PRO A 57 9.88 -4.95 -19.32
C PRO A 57 9.17 -3.79 -18.62
N ILE A 58 9.86 -2.66 -18.44
CA ILE A 58 9.33 -1.48 -17.78
C ILE A 58 8.68 -0.52 -18.78
N ASN A 59 7.63 0.18 -18.32
CA ASN A 59 6.96 1.21 -19.09
C ASN A 59 7.58 2.61 -18.88
N GLU A 60 7.04 3.64 -19.54
CA GLU A 60 7.54 5.01 -19.46
C GLU A 60 7.41 5.60 -18.05
N ALA A 61 6.35 5.25 -17.30
CA ALA A 61 6.18 5.74 -15.93
C ALA A 61 7.30 5.23 -15.02
N ALA A 62 7.66 3.95 -15.13
CA ALA A 62 8.78 3.38 -14.38
C ALA A 62 10.12 4.03 -14.73
N ARG A 63 10.37 4.34 -16.02
CA ARG A 63 11.58 5.06 -16.46
C ARG A 63 11.66 6.45 -15.84
N LEU A 64 10.55 7.22 -15.89
CA LEU A 64 10.50 8.56 -15.32
C LEU A 64 10.70 8.54 -13.80
N LYS A 65 10.12 7.57 -13.11
CA LYS A 65 10.32 7.41 -11.66
C LYS A 65 11.77 7.08 -11.34
N ALA A 66 12.40 6.15 -12.07
CA ALA A 66 13.80 5.80 -11.91
C ALA A 66 14.74 6.98 -12.24
N ASP A 67 14.40 7.81 -13.24
CA ASP A 67 15.18 9.01 -13.59
C ASP A 67 15.15 10.09 -12.51
N SER A 68 14.06 10.18 -11.75
CA SER A 68 13.93 11.12 -10.64
C SER A 68 14.57 10.62 -9.35
N TRP A 69 14.92 9.33 -9.28
CA TRP A 69 15.49 8.73 -8.10
C TRP A 69 16.88 9.24 -7.77
N GLU A 70 17.11 9.56 -6.51
CA GLU A 70 18.40 9.95 -5.96
C GLU A 70 18.82 8.96 -4.86
N ALA A 71 20.00 8.38 -4.98
CA ALA A 71 20.48 7.33 -4.07
C ALA A 71 20.51 7.79 -2.61
N SER A 72 20.74 9.09 -2.36
CA SER A 72 20.76 9.64 -1.01
C SER A 72 19.41 9.61 -0.29
N ALA A 73 18.30 9.33 -1.00
CA ALA A 73 17.01 9.04 -0.37
C ALA A 73 17.05 7.81 0.57
N GLN A 74 17.95 6.87 0.28
CA GLN A 74 18.16 5.69 1.13
C GLN A 74 18.80 6.02 2.50
N THR A 75 19.32 7.23 2.69
CA THR A 75 19.88 7.69 3.97
C THR A 75 18.87 8.42 4.86
N LEU A 76 17.62 8.53 4.43
CA LEU A 76 16.52 8.99 5.29
C LEU A 76 16.21 7.90 6.32
N PRO A 77 16.06 8.22 7.62
CA PRO A 77 15.79 7.22 8.66
C PRO A 77 14.59 6.33 8.33
N GLU A 78 13.50 6.89 7.82
CA GLU A 78 12.28 6.20 7.42
C GLU A 78 12.43 5.35 6.13
N ARG A 79 13.58 5.43 5.45
CA ARG A 79 13.92 4.61 4.28
C ARG A 79 14.99 3.56 4.57
N GLN A 80 15.60 3.60 5.75
CA GLN A 80 16.57 2.60 6.19
C GLN A 80 15.86 1.36 6.74
N CYS A 81 16.55 0.25 6.75
CA CYS A 81 16.06 -1.04 7.29
C CYS A 81 14.82 -1.61 6.58
N ILE A 82 14.39 -1.04 5.47
CA ILE A 82 13.21 -1.53 4.73
C ILE A 82 13.53 -2.91 4.12
N PRO A 83 12.72 -3.96 4.41
CA PRO A 83 12.87 -5.26 3.80
C PRO A 83 12.66 -5.22 2.29
N HIS A 84 13.40 -6.05 1.55
CA HIS A 84 13.13 -6.28 0.15
C HIS A 84 12.10 -7.40 -0.03
N GLY A 85 11.16 -7.22 -0.95
CA GLY A 85 10.14 -8.22 -1.25
C GLY A 85 10.69 -9.54 -1.82
N PRO A 86 9.86 -10.57 -1.86
CA PRO A 86 10.26 -11.89 -2.34
C PRO A 86 10.70 -11.91 -3.79
N ASP A 87 10.18 -11.02 -4.63
CA ASP A 87 10.58 -10.81 -6.02
C ASP A 87 12.02 -10.35 -6.17
N TYR A 88 12.54 -9.62 -5.18
CA TYR A 88 13.93 -9.18 -5.13
C TYR A 88 14.84 -10.25 -4.50
N LEU A 89 14.47 -10.75 -3.32
CA LEU A 89 15.32 -11.62 -2.51
C LEU A 89 15.49 -13.00 -3.11
N PHE A 90 14.38 -13.67 -3.43
CA PHE A 90 14.42 -15.08 -3.82
C PHE A 90 14.60 -15.28 -5.33
N SER A 91 14.09 -14.36 -6.14
CA SER A 91 14.14 -14.51 -7.61
C SER A 91 15.52 -14.28 -8.23
N ARG A 92 16.54 -13.93 -7.44
CA ARG A 92 17.90 -13.62 -7.91
C ARG A 92 18.99 -14.59 -7.45
N ALA A 93 18.65 -15.54 -6.57
CA ALA A 93 19.61 -16.40 -5.90
C ALA A 93 20.78 -15.63 -5.22
N ALA A 94 20.53 -14.39 -4.80
CA ALA A 94 21.56 -13.55 -4.20
C ALA A 94 21.87 -13.96 -2.76
N PHE A 95 20.86 -14.50 -2.05
CA PHE A 95 20.96 -14.79 -0.63
C PHE A 95 20.45 -16.18 -0.31
N PRO A 96 21.08 -16.89 0.64
CA PRO A 96 20.59 -18.17 1.12
C PRO A 96 19.30 -17.99 1.94
N PHE A 97 18.52 -19.05 2.03
CA PHE A 97 17.31 -19.08 2.83
C PHE A 97 17.00 -20.47 3.38
N ARG A 98 16.12 -20.50 4.38
CA ARG A 98 15.59 -21.75 4.96
C ARG A 98 14.13 -21.93 4.57
N PHE A 99 13.78 -23.16 4.18
CA PHE A 99 12.40 -23.63 4.17
C PHE A 99 12.12 -24.48 5.43
N SER A 100 11.06 -24.14 6.16
CA SER A 100 10.57 -24.90 7.31
C SER A 100 9.10 -25.25 7.11
N LYS A 101 8.67 -26.40 7.66
CA LYS A 101 7.27 -26.82 7.62
C LYS A 101 6.52 -26.27 8.83
N ILE A 102 5.32 -25.74 8.59
CA ILE A 102 4.31 -25.53 9.61
C ILE A 102 3.30 -26.67 9.44
N VAL A 103 3.16 -27.51 10.46
CA VAL A 103 2.31 -28.69 10.41
C VAL A 103 1.13 -28.57 11.37
N ASP A 104 -0.04 -29.03 10.95
CA ASP A 104 -1.16 -29.22 11.83
C ASP A 104 -0.87 -30.35 12.82
N ARG A 105 -1.03 -30.09 14.11
CA ARG A 105 -0.64 -31.03 15.17
C ARG A 105 -1.48 -32.32 15.17
N ALA A 106 -2.76 -32.22 14.79
CA ALA A 106 -3.68 -33.34 14.83
C ALA A 106 -3.53 -34.25 13.58
N THR A 107 -3.41 -33.63 12.40
CA THR A 107 -3.37 -34.38 11.13
C THR A 107 -1.97 -34.65 10.61
N GLN A 108 -0.95 -33.95 11.15
CA GLN A 108 0.44 -33.96 10.67
C GLN A 108 0.59 -33.48 9.20
N ASN A 109 -0.43 -32.85 8.64
CA ASN A 109 -0.37 -32.27 7.32
C ASN A 109 0.42 -30.96 7.35
N VAL A 110 1.17 -30.69 6.28
CA VAL A 110 1.81 -29.38 6.07
C VAL A 110 0.72 -28.37 5.71
N ILE A 111 0.46 -27.41 6.59
CA ILE A 111 -0.53 -26.34 6.41
C ILE A 111 0.09 -25.05 5.91
N ALA A 112 1.40 -24.91 6.03
CA ALA A 112 2.15 -23.81 5.45
C ALA A 112 3.64 -24.17 5.33
N TRP A 113 4.32 -23.42 4.46
CA TRP A 113 5.77 -23.34 4.42
C TRP A 113 6.21 -21.98 4.97
N HIS A 114 7.20 -22.00 5.85
CA HIS A 114 7.84 -20.80 6.35
C HIS A 114 9.19 -20.65 5.66
N MET A 115 9.41 -19.50 5.01
CA MET A 115 10.68 -19.12 4.38
C MET A 115 11.32 -18.01 5.19
N ARG A 116 12.62 -18.18 5.49
CA ARG A 116 13.42 -17.15 6.15
C ARG A 116 14.72 -16.95 5.37
N SER A 117 14.99 -15.70 4.99
CA SER A 117 16.31 -15.28 4.48
C SER A 117 17.09 -14.61 5.60
N TYR A 118 18.43 -14.73 5.58
CA TYR A 118 19.22 -13.98 6.53
C TYR A 118 19.33 -12.48 6.16
N ALA A 119 19.19 -12.16 4.88
CA ALA A 119 19.26 -10.79 4.41
C ALA A 119 17.99 -10.02 4.79
N TRP A 120 18.17 -8.87 5.42
CA TRP A 120 17.11 -7.97 5.90
C TRP A 120 16.04 -8.62 6.78
N GLY A 121 16.34 -9.75 7.41
CA GLY A 121 15.42 -10.44 8.33
C GLY A 121 14.12 -10.92 7.69
N VAL A 122 14.04 -11.02 6.37
CA VAL A 122 12.81 -11.34 5.65
C VAL A 122 12.31 -12.73 6.00
N GLU A 123 11.09 -12.78 6.50
CA GLU A 123 10.37 -14.01 6.83
C GLU A 123 8.99 -13.98 6.16
N ARG A 124 8.60 -15.03 5.45
CA ARG A 124 7.25 -15.15 4.89
C ARG A 124 6.64 -16.51 5.12
N THR A 125 5.32 -16.55 5.22
CA THR A 125 4.53 -17.77 5.32
C THR A 125 3.77 -18.01 4.03
N ILE A 126 3.95 -19.20 3.43
CA ILE A 126 3.21 -19.63 2.25
C ILE A 126 2.13 -20.62 2.73
N TRP A 127 0.89 -20.19 2.73
CA TRP A 127 -0.24 -20.98 3.20
C TRP A 127 -0.64 -22.06 2.20
N MET A 128 -0.83 -23.30 2.68
CA MET A 128 -1.14 -24.48 1.86
C MET A 128 -2.55 -25.02 2.09
N ASP A 129 -3.35 -24.36 2.90
CA ASP A 129 -4.69 -24.80 3.34
C ASP A 129 -5.83 -24.32 2.42
N GLY A 130 -5.49 -23.65 1.33
CA GLY A 130 -6.47 -23.16 0.35
C GLY A 130 -7.27 -21.94 0.79
N ARG A 131 -6.79 -21.22 1.82
CA ARG A 131 -7.44 -19.97 2.26
C ARG A 131 -7.41 -18.93 1.14
N PRO A 132 -8.45 -18.06 1.06
CA PRO A 132 -8.45 -16.95 0.12
C PRO A 132 -7.40 -15.91 0.53
N HIS A 133 -6.97 -15.12 -0.45
CA HIS A 133 -6.20 -13.90 -0.17
C HIS A 133 -7.05 -12.90 0.60
N PRO A 134 -6.43 -12.01 1.40
CA PRO A 134 -7.14 -10.97 2.14
C PRO A 134 -7.95 -10.04 1.22
N SER A 135 -8.82 -9.27 1.82
CA SER A 135 -9.54 -8.20 1.14
C SER A 135 -8.60 -7.15 0.56
N GLN A 136 -9.03 -6.49 -0.52
CA GLN A 136 -8.32 -5.32 -1.07
C GLN A 136 -8.10 -4.17 -0.06
N TYR A 137 -8.85 -4.17 1.05
CA TYR A 137 -8.70 -3.19 2.12
C TYR A 137 -7.75 -3.61 3.24
N ALA A 138 -7.23 -4.83 3.20
CA ALA A 138 -6.26 -5.31 4.17
C ALA A 138 -4.90 -4.60 4.02
N ALA A 139 -4.12 -4.60 5.09
CA ALA A 139 -2.77 -4.06 5.06
C ALA A 139 -1.86 -4.85 4.11
N HIS A 140 -0.98 -4.13 3.42
CA HIS A 140 0.09 -4.73 2.64
C HIS A 140 1.36 -4.86 3.49
N THR A 141 2.20 -5.85 3.18
CA THR A 141 3.52 -6.03 3.80
C THR A 141 4.61 -6.10 2.73
N PHE A 142 5.87 -5.99 3.11
CA PHE A 142 6.96 -6.14 2.13
C PHE A 142 7.05 -7.53 1.56
N GLU A 143 6.70 -8.56 2.36
CA GLU A 143 6.67 -9.97 1.96
C GLU A 143 5.37 -10.37 1.26
N GLY A 144 4.32 -9.57 1.39
CA GLY A 144 3.00 -9.83 0.86
C GLY A 144 2.28 -10.99 1.57
N PHE A 145 1.15 -11.38 1.03
CA PHE A 145 0.38 -12.53 1.47
C PHE A 145 0.50 -13.66 0.44
N SER A 146 1.05 -14.82 0.85
CA SER A 146 1.38 -15.92 -0.04
C SER A 146 0.51 -17.16 0.20
N THR A 147 -0.04 -17.72 -0.87
CA THR A 147 -0.70 -19.03 -0.87
C THR A 147 0.01 -19.95 -1.85
N GLY A 148 0.05 -21.25 -1.55
CA GLY A 148 0.71 -22.25 -2.38
C GLY A 148 -0.19 -23.44 -2.71
N ALA A 149 0.04 -24.03 -3.88
CA ALA A 149 -0.59 -25.27 -4.29
C ALA A 149 0.41 -26.16 -5.03
N TRP A 150 0.28 -27.49 -4.87
CA TRP A 150 1.08 -28.44 -5.60
C TRP A 150 0.47 -28.76 -6.97
N VAL A 151 1.24 -28.56 -8.03
CA VAL A 151 0.92 -29.00 -9.39
C VAL A 151 1.93 -30.06 -9.80
N GLY A 152 1.57 -31.31 -9.64
CA GLY A 152 2.53 -32.43 -9.72
C GLY A 152 3.62 -32.31 -8.65
N ASN A 153 4.87 -32.18 -9.06
CA ASN A 153 6.03 -32.01 -8.17
C ASN A 153 6.50 -30.55 -8.05
N THR A 154 5.74 -29.62 -8.58
CA THR A 154 6.04 -28.20 -8.52
C THR A 154 5.17 -27.53 -7.46
N LEU A 155 5.77 -26.80 -6.51
CA LEU A 155 5.04 -25.89 -5.66
C LEU A 155 4.83 -24.59 -6.41
N VAL A 156 3.59 -24.23 -6.68
CA VAL A 156 3.19 -22.95 -7.27
C VAL A 156 2.71 -22.04 -6.15
N VAL A 157 3.31 -20.86 -6.06
CA VAL A 157 3.01 -19.85 -5.03
C VAL A 157 2.52 -18.59 -5.69
N THR A 158 1.42 -18.05 -5.19
CA THR A 158 0.90 -16.73 -5.58
C THR A 158 0.99 -15.77 -4.39
N THR A 159 1.58 -14.59 -4.61
CA THR A 159 1.75 -13.55 -3.59
C THR A 159 1.11 -12.25 -4.05
N THR A 160 0.25 -11.69 -3.22
CA THR A 160 -0.41 -10.38 -3.38
C THR A 160 -0.17 -9.53 -2.13
N HIS A 161 -0.78 -8.34 -2.04
CA HIS A 161 -0.64 -7.43 -0.89
C HIS A 161 0.81 -7.06 -0.60
N LEU A 162 1.60 -6.91 -1.67
CA LEU A 162 2.96 -6.43 -1.60
C LEU A 162 2.98 -4.91 -1.43
N LYS A 163 3.83 -4.38 -0.56
CA LYS A 163 4.12 -2.93 -0.51
C LYS A 163 4.90 -2.48 -1.73
N TRP A 164 4.86 -1.17 -2.02
CA TRP A 164 5.78 -0.56 -2.96
C TRP A 164 7.25 -0.89 -2.62
N ASN A 165 8.08 -1.14 -3.65
CA ASN A 165 9.50 -1.42 -3.50
C ASN A 165 10.24 -1.19 -4.84
N TYR A 166 11.50 -1.57 -4.92
CA TYR A 166 12.32 -1.51 -6.12
C TYR A 166 12.52 -2.89 -6.76
N ILE A 167 12.47 -2.95 -8.09
CA ILE A 167 12.89 -4.13 -8.86
C ILE A 167 14.42 -4.21 -8.91
N ARG A 168 15.09 -3.05 -9.00
CA ARG A 168 16.55 -2.90 -9.04
C ARG A 168 17.01 -1.72 -8.18
N ARG A 169 18.25 -1.77 -7.72
CA ARG A 169 18.89 -0.74 -6.87
C ARG A 169 19.27 0.55 -7.63
N ASN A 170 18.77 0.77 -8.82
CA ASN A 170 18.94 1.99 -9.61
C ASN A 170 17.61 2.77 -9.75
N GLY A 171 16.71 2.61 -8.80
CA GLY A 171 15.48 3.38 -8.75
C GLY A 171 14.31 2.80 -9.55
N VAL A 172 14.49 1.67 -10.25
CA VAL A 172 13.38 1.03 -10.99
C VAL A 172 12.32 0.50 -10.01
N PRO A 173 11.09 1.02 -10.06
CA PRO A 173 10.06 0.73 -9.06
C PRO A 173 9.31 -0.58 -9.31
N ARG A 174 8.68 -1.08 -8.25
CA ARG A 174 7.57 -2.04 -8.25
C ARG A 174 6.40 -1.44 -7.46
N SER A 175 5.20 -1.55 -7.99
CA SER A 175 4.00 -1.02 -7.32
C SER A 175 3.47 -1.93 -6.22
N ASP A 176 2.52 -1.42 -5.45
CA ASP A 176 1.74 -2.15 -4.46
C ASP A 176 0.57 -2.95 -5.08
N GLU A 177 0.36 -2.84 -6.39
CA GLU A 177 -0.61 -3.66 -7.16
C GLU A 177 0.02 -4.89 -7.80
N ALA A 178 1.33 -5.10 -7.60
CA ALA A 178 2.06 -6.21 -8.18
C ALA A 178 1.61 -7.56 -7.62
N VAL A 179 1.59 -8.56 -8.50
CA VAL A 179 1.34 -9.97 -8.16
C VAL A 179 2.55 -10.80 -8.56
N LEU A 180 3.07 -11.58 -7.60
CA LEU A 180 4.19 -12.48 -7.83
C LEU A 180 3.70 -13.92 -7.88
N THR A 181 4.02 -14.64 -8.98
CA THR A 181 3.80 -16.09 -9.11
C THR A 181 5.15 -16.79 -9.19
N GLU A 182 5.35 -17.82 -8.34
CA GLU A 182 6.60 -18.53 -8.22
C GLU A 182 6.39 -20.04 -8.38
N HIS A 183 7.31 -20.69 -9.08
CA HIS A 183 7.32 -22.13 -9.31
C HIS A 183 8.60 -22.72 -8.71
N TYR A 184 8.48 -23.47 -7.63
CA TYR A 184 9.58 -24.15 -6.97
C TYR A 184 9.66 -25.60 -7.42
N VAL A 185 10.78 -25.99 -8.03
CA VAL A 185 11.02 -27.34 -8.54
C VAL A 185 12.30 -27.89 -7.92
N ARG A 186 12.17 -28.95 -7.14
CA ARG A 186 13.32 -29.62 -6.53
C ARG A 186 13.77 -30.85 -7.35
N HIS A 187 15.06 -30.90 -7.69
CA HIS A 187 15.74 -32.05 -8.31
C HIS A 187 16.92 -32.47 -7.44
N GLY A 188 16.72 -33.45 -6.60
CA GLY A 188 17.74 -33.86 -5.63
C GLY A 188 18.10 -32.73 -4.68
N ASP A 189 19.35 -32.30 -4.74
CA ASP A 189 19.89 -31.24 -3.91
C ASP A 189 19.85 -29.84 -4.61
N VAL A 190 19.20 -29.75 -5.77
CA VAL A 190 19.01 -28.48 -6.48
C VAL A 190 17.55 -28.06 -6.39
N LEU A 191 17.32 -26.82 -6.03
CA LEU A 191 16.03 -26.16 -6.07
C LEU A 191 16.07 -25.07 -7.15
N SER A 192 15.22 -25.21 -8.16
CA SER A 192 15.03 -24.21 -9.20
C SER A 192 13.77 -23.40 -8.90
N LEU A 193 13.88 -22.10 -9.00
CA LEU A 193 12.80 -21.14 -8.90
C LEU A 193 12.60 -20.47 -10.24
N LEU A 194 11.37 -20.46 -10.74
CA LEU A 194 10.91 -19.63 -11.85
C LEU A 194 9.87 -18.67 -11.28
N SER A 195 10.07 -17.37 -11.44
CA SER A 195 9.17 -16.33 -10.96
C SER A 195 8.65 -15.45 -12.07
N TYR A 196 7.38 -15.05 -11.93
CA TYR A 196 6.68 -14.11 -12.79
C TYR A 196 6.19 -12.96 -11.91
N LEU A 197 6.67 -11.76 -12.16
CA LEU A 197 6.16 -10.54 -11.54
C LEU A 197 5.28 -9.83 -12.55
N ASP A 198 4.01 -9.70 -12.24
CA ASP A 198 3.04 -8.92 -13.00
C ASP A 198 2.74 -7.62 -12.23
N ASP A 199 3.00 -6.48 -12.85
CA ASP A 199 2.80 -5.16 -12.25
C ASP A 199 2.11 -4.24 -13.25
N PRO A 200 0.79 -4.01 -13.12
CA PRO A 200 0.02 -3.23 -14.07
C PRO A 200 0.41 -1.74 -14.10
N VAL A 201 1.10 -1.26 -13.07
CA VAL A 201 1.49 0.14 -12.92
C VAL A 201 2.80 0.43 -13.65
N TYR A 202 3.83 -0.42 -13.49
CA TYR A 202 5.19 -0.13 -13.93
C TYR A 202 5.76 -1.08 -14.98
N LEU A 203 5.10 -2.22 -15.23
CA LEU A 203 5.56 -3.16 -16.25
C LEU A 203 4.69 -3.10 -17.52
N SER A 204 5.32 -3.29 -18.68
CA SER A 204 4.65 -3.43 -19.98
C SER A 204 4.22 -4.86 -20.27
N GLU A 205 4.88 -5.83 -19.64
CA GLU A 205 4.63 -7.28 -19.69
C GLU A 205 5.20 -7.92 -18.42
N PRO A 206 4.77 -9.14 -18.03
CA PRO A 206 5.29 -9.81 -16.86
C PRO A 206 6.81 -10.00 -16.91
N MET A 207 7.50 -9.64 -15.83
CA MET A 207 8.94 -9.86 -15.69
C MET A 207 9.20 -11.29 -15.24
N VAL A 208 9.94 -12.05 -16.05
CA VAL A 208 10.30 -13.43 -15.77
C VAL A 208 11.73 -13.54 -15.28
N ARG A 209 11.94 -14.26 -14.17
CA ARG A 209 13.27 -14.54 -13.62
C ARG A 209 13.41 -16.00 -13.24
N THR A 210 14.65 -16.50 -13.29
CA THR A 210 15.03 -17.82 -12.79
C THR A 210 16.13 -17.71 -11.77
N ALA A 211 16.07 -18.56 -10.74
CA ALA A 211 17.10 -18.66 -9.73
C ALA A 211 17.34 -20.14 -9.40
N SER A 212 18.54 -20.47 -8.96
CA SER A 212 18.87 -21.84 -8.54
C SER A 212 19.58 -21.81 -7.19
N TYR A 213 19.25 -22.81 -6.38
CA TYR A 213 19.79 -22.99 -5.04
C TYR A 213 20.26 -24.43 -4.85
N VAL A 214 21.19 -24.63 -3.96
CA VAL A 214 21.72 -25.96 -3.61
C VAL A 214 21.44 -26.22 -2.13
N LEU A 215 20.97 -27.43 -1.82
CA LEU A 215 20.79 -27.85 -0.44
C LEU A 215 22.13 -27.81 0.30
N SER A 216 22.20 -27.03 1.37
CA SER A 216 23.43 -26.77 2.13
C SER A 216 23.18 -26.98 3.62
N PRO A 217 23.22 -28.23 4.13
CA PRO A 217 22.87 -28.55 5.51
C PRO A 217 23.74 -27.86 6.56
N THR A 218 24.90 -27.37 6.16
CA THR A 218 25.85 -26.65 7.05
C THR A 218 25.71 -25.13 6.98
N GLN A 219 24.81 -24.62 6.13
CA GLN A 219 24.51 -23.19 6.04
C GLN A 219 23.92 -22.70 7.35
N GLN A 220 24.47 -21.64 7.91
CA GLN A 220 23.90 -20.94 9.04
C GLN A 220 23.29 -19.64 8.57
N LEU A 221 22.08 -19.35 9.03
CA LEU A 221 21.41 -18.07 8.82
C LEU A 221 21.66 -17.23 10.06
N GLU A 222 22.51 -16.23 9.93
CA GLU A 222 22.80 -15.29 11.02
C GLU A 222 21.73 -14.20 11.09
N PRO A 223 21.48 -13.61 12.27
CA PRO A 223 20.65 -12.41 12.38
C PRO A 223 21.24 -11.26 11.54
N PHE A 224 20.38 -10.48 10.93
CA PHE A 224 20.74 -9.29 10.19
C PHE A 224 20.15 -8.07 10.92
N PRO A 225 20.77 -7.61 12.03
CA PRO A 225 20.28 -6.47 12.75
C PRO A 225 20.41 -5.21 11.87
N CYS A 226 19.39 -4.39 11.89
CA CYS A 226 19.39 -3.09 11.24
C CYS A 226 18.77 -2.07 12.18
N GLU A 227 19.43 -0.94 12.36
CA GLU A 227 18.93 0.19 13.15
C GLU A 227 19.08 1.45 12.30
N PRO A 228 18.01 2.26 12.14
CA PRO A 228 18.10 3.53 11.43
C PRO A 228 19.03 4.48 12.17
N VAL A 229 19.85 5.19 11.40
CA VAL A 229 20.76 6.23 11.93
C VAL A 229 20.66 7.48 11.06
N GLU A 230 20.79 8.63 11.66
CA GLU A 230 20.89 9.89 10.92
C GLU A 230 22.29 9.99 10.27
N GLU A 231 22.40 9.50 9.02
CA GLU A 231 23.66 9.54 8.27
C GLU A 231 24.00 10.94 7.73
N VAL A 232 22.99 11.70 7.38
CA VAL A 232 23.10 13.03 6.80
C VAL A 232 22.08 13.97 7.40
N VAL A 233 22.53 15.04 8.05
CA VAL A 233 21.66 16.08 8.59
C VAL A 233 20.98 16.83 7.43
N ARG A 234 19.67 16.83 7.41
CA ARG A 234 18.84 17.50 6.40
C ARG A 234 17.77 18.36 7.04
N PRO A 235 17.25 19.38 6.33
CA PRO A 235 16.01 20.03 6.74
C PRO A 235 14.88 19.00 6.86
N GLU A 236 14.05 19.15 7.88
CA GLU A 236 12.88 18.30 8.08
C GLU A 236 11.96 18.31 6.86
N GLY A 237 11.47 17.15 6.46
CA GLY A 237 10.59 16.97 5.30
C GLY A 237 11.26 17.13 3.93
N LEU A 238 12.61 17.21 3.88
CA LEU A 238 13.33 17.18 2.61
C LEU A 238 13.34 15.75 2.06
N VAL A 239 12.85 15.58 0.85
CA VAL A 239 12.91 14.32 0.09
C VAL A 239 13.93 14.46 -1.03
N PRO A 240 15.08 13.75 -0.99
CA PRO A 240 16.06 13.78 -2.07
C PRO A 240 15.47 13.21 -3.37
N HIS A 241 15.53 13.99 -4.45
CA HIS A 241 15.11 13.58 -5.79
C HIS A 241 15.65 14.53 -6.86
N HIS A 242 15.68 14.07 -8.10
CA HIS A 242 16.03 14.91 -9.23
C HIS A 242 14.79 15.49 -9.90
N LEU A 243 14.83 16.78 -10.22
CA LEU A 243 13.83 17.40 -11.09
C LEU A 243 13.96 16.85 -12.53
N PRO A 244 12.89 16.88 -13.34
CA PRO A 244 12.91 16.38 -14.71
C PRO A 244 14.06 16.97 -15.52
N GLY A 245 14.90 16.11 -16.12
CA GLY A 245 16.04 16.49 -16.96
C GLY A 245 17.27 16.99 -16.21
N THR A 246 17.28 16.99 -14.87
CA THR A 246 18.45 17.45 -14.08
C THR A 246 19.38 16.32 -13.64
N ASN A 247 18.91 15.06 -13.69
CA ASN A 247 19.71 13.91 -13.31
C ASN A 247 20.75 13.58 -14.40
N THR A 248 22.01 13.94 -14.16
CA THR A 248 23.13 13.63 -15.08
C THR A 248 23.65 12.20 -14.94
N ASP A 249 23.33 11.54 -13.82
CA ASP A 249 23.88 10.24 -13.45
C ASP A 249 23.19 9.10 -14.20
N ILE A 250 21.99 9.32 -14.74
CA ILE A 250 21.32 8.36 -15.64
C ILE A 250 22.12 8.09 -16.95
N GLN A 251 23.18 8.84 -17.22
CA GLN A 251 24.10 8.60 -18.33
C GLN A 251 25.28 7.70 -17.94
N GLU A 252 25.39 7.26 -16.69
CA GLU A 252 26.50 6.45 -16.18
C GLU A 252 26.68 5.18 -17.02
N PHE A 253 25.63 4.38 -17.16
CA PHE A 253 25.64 3.16 -17.95
C PHE A 253 26.02 3.41 -19.42
N SER A 254 25.38 4.36 -20.07
CA SER A 254 25.66 4.66 -21.48
C SER A 254 27.10 5.11 -21.72
N LYS A 255 27.65 5.92 -20.81
CA LYS A 255 29.07 6.37 -20.88
C LYS A 255 30.02 5.24 -20.61
N ALA A 256 29.79 4.42 -19.57
CA ALA A 256 30.66 3.30 -19.20
C ALA A 256 30.79 2.25 -20.33
N HIS A 257 29.72 2.04 -21.07
CA HIS A 257 29.64 1.02 -22.11
C HIS A 257 29.74 1.58 -23.54
N GLY A 258 29.91 2.89 -23.73
CA GLY A 258 30.03 3.53 -25.04
C GLY A 258 28.73 3.39 -25.87
N LEU A 259 27.58 3.35 -25.22
CA LEU A 259 26.27 3.21 -25.86
C LEU A 259 25.62 4.59 -26.07
N PRO A 260 24.78 4.76 -27.10
CA PRO A 260 23.92 5.93 -27.18
C PRO A 260 23.01 6.01 -25.96
N ALA A 261 22.85 7.19 -25.36
CA ALA A 261 22.00 7.37 -24.17
C ALA A 261 20.57 6.85 -24.42
N ALA A 262 19.99 7.07 -25.60
CA ALA A 262 18.71 6.52 -25.97
C ALA A 262 18.67 4.98 -25.94
N GLY A 263 19.79 4.34 -26.29
CA GLY A 263 19.90 2.87 -26.29
C GLY A 263 19.93 2.25 -24.91
N ALA A 264 20.54 2.92 -23.94
CA ALA A 264 20.59 2.47 -22.54
C ALA A 264 19.18 2.44 -21.90
N ARG A 265 18.26 3.21 -22.41
CA ARG A 265 16.88 3.32 -21.91
C ARG A 265 15.91 2.30 -22.50
N GLY A 266 16.39 1.43 -23.43
CA GLY A 266 15.56 0.37 -23.98
C GLY A 266 15.12 -0.62 -22.91
N GLY A 267 13.84 -0.98 -22.92
CA GLY A 267 13.24 -1.97 -22.03
C GLY A 267 13.39 -3.40 -22.55
N ALA A 268 12.30 -4.18 -22.56
CA ALA A 268 12.27 -5.56 -23.05
C ALA A 268 12.77 -5.70 -24.49
N GLU A 269 12.49 -4.72 -25.35
CA GLU A 269 12.93 -4.73 -26.75
C GLU A 269 14.43 -4.78 -26.93
N SER A 270 15.22 -4.34 -25.94
CA SER A 270 16.69 -4.32 -26.04
C SER A 270 17.33 -5.72 -26.10
N VAL A 271 16.59 -6.77 -25.74
CA VAL A 271 17.05 -8.17 -25.87
C VAL A 271 16.91 -8.73 -27.28
N TYR A 272 16.20 -8.04 -28.18
CA TYR A 272 15.98 -8.53 -29.55
C TYR A 272 17.08 -8.06 -30.51
N PRO A 273 17.50 -8.93 -31.47
CA PRO A 273 18.52 -8.58 -32.45
C PRO A 273 18.21 -7.31 -33.27
N SER A 274 16.94 -7.03 -33.54
CA SER A 274 16.49 -5.82 -34.24
C SER A 274 16.82 -4.53 -33.50
N TYR A 275 17.03 -4.59 -32.18
CA TYR A 275 17.44 -3.43 -31.39
C TYR A 275 18.86 -2.97 -31.73
N MET A 276 19.74 -3.88 -32.13
CA MET A 276 21.09 -3.54 -32.57
C MET A 276 21.10 -2.58 -33.77
N ALA A 277 20.12 -2.71 -34.68
CA ALA A 277 20.00 -1.79 -35.82
C ALA A 277 19.68 -0.35 -35.32
N LYS A 278 18.77 -0.22 -34.34
CA LYS A 278 18.49 1.07 -33.70
C LYS A 278 19.71 1.65 -32.99
N LEU A 279 20.50 0.83 -32.27
CA LEU A 279 21.72 1.29 -31.60
C LEU A 279 22.73 1.84 -32.60
N HIS A 280 22.93 1.21 -33.76
CA HIS A 280 23.80 1.70 -34.81
C HIS A 280 23.29 3.03 -35.39
N GLU A 281 22.00 3.15 -35.66
CA GLU A 281 21.38 4.38 -36.15
C GLU A 281 21.55 5.52 -35.14
N TRP A 282 21.23 5.28 -33.86
CA TRP A 282 21.34 6.28 -32.79
C TRP A 282 22.79 6.64 -32.45
N SER A 283 23.75 5.73 -32.67
CA SER A 283 25.17 6.05 -32.53
C SER A 283 25.64 7.01 -33.61
N ALA A 284 25.11 6.88 -34.84
CA ALA A 284 25.45 7.77 -35.95
C ALA A 284 24.65 9.10 -35.92
N ASN A 285 23.37 9.02 -35.50
CA ASN A 285 22.43 10.15 -35.47
C ASN A 285 21.63 10.11 -34.17
N PRO A 286 22.21 10.58 -33.03
CA PRO A 286 21.51 10.53 -31.75
C PRO A 286 20.24 11.36 -31.81
N PRO A 287 19.08 10.82 -31.39
CA PRO A 287 17.85 11.58 -31.31
C PRO A 287 17.96 12.70 -30.29
N ALA A 288 17.41 13.88 -30.59
CA ALA A 288 17.39 15.02 -29.66
C ALA A 288 16.64 14.73 -28.35
N ARG A 289 15.66 13.81 -28.43
CA ARG A 289 14.92 13.26 -27.29
C ARG A 289 14.84 11.75 -27.49
N ASN A 290 14.93 10.98 -26.39
CA ASN A 290 14.68 9.55 -26.47
C ASN A 290 13.23 9.29 -26.95
N PRO A 291 13.04 8.57 -28.07
CA PRO A 291 11.70 8.25 -28.55
C PRO A 291 10.86 7.39 -27.58
N LEU A 292 11.54 6.74 -26.62
CA LEU A 292 10.91 5.93 -25.57
C LEU A 292 10.46 6.77 -24.37
N ASP A 293 10.86 8.04 -24.27
CA ASP A 293 10.46 8.95 -23.21
C ASP A 293 9.28 9.81 -23.66
N ASP A 294 8.18 9.17 -24.00
CA ASP A 294 6.94 9.86 -24.35
C ASP A 294 5.92 9.83 -23.20
N PRO A 295 5.89 10.86 -22.33
CA PRO A 295 4.93 10.92 -21.23
C PRO A 295 3.47 10.90 -21.69
N SER A 296 3.20 11.22 -22.97
CA SER A 296 1.83 11.18 -23.51
C SER A 296 1.31 9.74 -23.68
N ALA A 297 2.20 8.76 -23.77
CA ALA A 297 1.85 7.33 -23.81
C ALA A 297 1.41 6.80 -22.43
N ILE A 298 1.72 7.48 -21.34
CA ILE A 298 1.39 7.05 -19.98
C ILE A 298 -0.11 7.20 -19.75
N LYS A 299 -0.74 6.06 -19.44
CA LYS A 299 -2.17 6.03 -19.09
C LYS A 299 -2.36 6.46 -17.63
N ARG A 300 -3.38 7.26 -17.42
CA ARG A 300 -3.84 7.60 -16.06
C ARG A 300 -4.70 6.46 -15.51
N ALA A 301 -4.65 6.22 -14.21
CA ALA A 301 -5.58 5.33 -13.54
C ALA A 301 -7.03 5.77 -13.81
N ALA A 302 -7.90 4.82 -14.00
CA ALA A 302 -9.34 5.08 -14.02
C ALA A 302 -9.83 5.39 -12.61
N PRO A 303 -10.90 6.21 -12.45
CA PRO A 303 -11.54 6.37 -11.15
C PRO A 303 -11.94 5.01 -10.59
N LEU A 304 -11.63 4.77 -9.33
CA LEU A 304 -12.07 3.55 -8.66
C LEU A 304 -13.59 3.53 -8.58
N THR A 305 -14.18 2.40 -8.95
CA THR A 305 -15.60 2.17 -8.72
C THR A 305 -15.75 1.64 -7.30
N PRO A 306 -16.41 2.38 -6.38
CA PRO A 306 -16.65 1.87 -5.04
C PRO A 306 -17.38 0.52 -5.09
N PRO A 307 -17.04 -0.43 -4.21
CA PRO A 307 -17.78 -1.69 -4.14
C PRO A 307 -19.23 -1.43 -3.75
N ALA A 308 -20.12 -2.28 -4.23
CA ALA A 308 -21.52 -2.25 -3.79
C ALA A 308 -21.62 -2.73 -2.34
N GLY A 309 -21.90 -1.81 -1.40
CA GLY A 309 -22.06 -2.12 0.02
C GLY A 309 -20.87 -1.72 0.88
N ILE A 310 -20.92 -2.15 2.14
CA ILE A 310 -19.87 -1.91 3.14
C ILE A 310 -19.12 -3.20 3.39
N GLU A 311 -17.79 -3.12 3.41
CA GLU A 311 -16.92 -4.17 3.90
C GLU A 311 -16.39 -3.80 5.29
N VAL A 312 -16.47 -4.75 6.24
CA VAL A 312 -15.94 -4.59 7.59
C VAL A 312 -14.62 -5.34 7.68
N VAL A 313 -13.54 -4.60 7.93
CA VAL A 313 -12.18 -5.15 8.07
C VAL A 313 -11.75 -5.04 9.52
N HIS A 314 -11.36 -6.16 10.14
CA HIS A 314 -10.75 -6.14 11.47
C HIS A 314 -9.34 -5.57 11.37
N VAL A 315 -9.03 -4.55 12.18
CA VAL A 315 -7.73 -3.88 12.19
C VAL A 315 -6.84 -4.46 13.30
N ARG A 316 -7.23 -4.26 14.56
CA ARG A 316 -6.51 -4.77 15.73
C ARG A 316 -7.39 -4.66 16.99
N GLY A 317 -7.35 -5.69 17.85
CA GLY A 317 -8.11 -5.66 19.11
C GLY A 317 -9.61 -5.47 18.87
N ASP A 318 -10.16 -4.42 19.42
CA ASP A 318 -11.57 -4.02 19.25
C ASP A 318 -11.78 -2.93 18.19
N ILE A 319 -10.77 -2.68 17.35
CA ILE A 319 -10.83 -1.68 16.27
C ILE A 319 -11.05 -2.34 14.91
N TYR A 320 -11.99 -1.77 14.18
CA TYR A 320 -12.43 -2.17 12.84
C TYR A 320 -12.45 -0.97 11.91
N MET A 321 -12.29 -1.21 10.61
CA MET A 321 -12.50 -0.24 9.54
C MET A 321 -13.71 -0.67 8.71
N LEU A 322 -14.64 0.24 8.46
CA LEU A 322 -15.68 0.08 7.44
C LEU A 322 -15.23 0.83 6.19
N ALA A 323 -15.15 0.12 5.09
CA ALA A 323 -14.86 0.67 3.77
C ALA A 323 -16.06 0.50 2.84
N GLY A 324 -16.35 1.51 2.00
CA GLY A 324 -17.48 1.47 1.08
C GLY A 324 -17.57 2.71 0.20
N ASP A 325 -18.78 3.11 -0.19
CA ASP A 325 -19.03 4.36 -0.91
C ASP A 325 -18.97 5.55 0.07
N GLY A 326 -17.86 6.29 0.04
CA GLY A 326 -17.55 7.41 0.94
C GLY A 326 -16.20 7.20 1.65
N GLY A 327 -15.94 8.03 2.65
CA GLY A 327 -14.75 7.87 3.49
C GLY A 327 -14.80 6.63 4.36
N ASN A 328 -13.63 6.10 4.70
CA ASN A 328 -13.51 5.03 5.69
C ASN A 328 -14.03 5.48 7.05
N ILE A 329 -14.67 4.56 7.77
CA ILE A 329 -15.15 4.79 9.13
C ILE A 329 -14.35 3.89 10.05
N THR A 330 -13.67 4.47 11.06
CA THR A 330 -13.03 3.69 12.11
C THR A 330 -14.02 3.43 13.23
N ILE A 331 -14.08 2.18 13.70
CA ILE A 331 -14.93 1.76 14.82
C ILE A 331 -14.05 1.18 15.91
N GLN A 332 -14.18 1.69 17.13
CA GLN A 332 -13.76 0.98 18.33
C GLN A 332 -14.99 0.46 19.04
N ALA A 333 -15.10 -0.87 19.22
CA ALA A 333 -16.26 -1.55 19.80
C ALA A 333 -15.88 -2.22 21.13
N GLY A 334 -15.81 -1.43 22.20
CA GLY A 334 -15.35 -1.90 23.50
C GLY A 334 -16.43 -1.90 24.61
N PRO A 335 -16.03 -2.15 25.86
CA PRO A 335 -16.96 -2.33 26.98
C PRO A 335 -17.78 -1.08 27.34
N ASP A 336 -17.24 0.13 27.12
CA ASP A 336 -17.93 1.39 27.45
C ASP A 336 -18.91 1.82 26.36
N GLY A 337 -18.80 1.21 25.17
CA GLY A 337 -19.62 1.52 24.00
C GLY A 337 -18.80 1.59 22.72
N VAL A 338 -19.37 2.23 21.71
CA VAL A 338 -18.74 2.43 20.41
C VAL A 338 -18.23 3.86 20.26
N PHE A 339 -16.98 3.98 19.86
CA PHE A 339 -16.35 5.23 19.40
C PHE A 339 -16.17 5.14 17.88
N LEU A 340 -16.70 6.11 17.15
CA LEU A 340 -16.54 6.22 15.70
C LEU A 340 -15.57 7.34 15.33
N VAL A 341 -14.83 7.15 14.25
CA VAL A 341 -14.18 8.24 13.52
C VAL A 341 -14.84 8.31 12.15
N ASP A 342 -15.48 9.43 11.90
CA ASP A 342 -16.33 9.73 10.76
C ASP A 342 -17.60 8.86 10.66
N THR A 343 -18.47 9.15 9.68
CA THR A 343 -19.78 8.51 9.53
C THR A 343 -20.14 8.15 8.09
N GLY A 344 -19.26 8.47 7.15
CA GLY A 344 -19.50 8.22 5.73
C GLY A 344 -20.65 9.08 5.16
N ARG A 345 -21.15 8.69 4.01
CA ARG A 345 -22.28 9.34 3.33
C ARG A 345 -23.60 9.04 4.01
N ALA A 346 -24.53 10.00 4.00
CA ALA A 346 -25.86 9.86 4.59
C ALA A 346 -26.63 8.61 4.08
N ALA A 347 -26.49 8.29 2.79
CA ALA A 347 -27.15 7.13 2.18
C ALA A 347 -26.70 5.79 2.79
N MET A 348 -25.53 5.72 3.38
CA MET A 348 -24.94 4.51 3.96
C MET A 348 -25.23 4.37 5.46
N ALA A 349 -25.71 5.41 6.13
CA ALA A 349 -25.82 5.45 7.58
C ALA A 349 -26.62 4.26 8.17
N GLY A 350 -27.68 3.82 7.50
CA GLY A 350 -28.45 2.64 7.92
C GLY A 350 -27.65 1.34 7.85
N GLN A 351 -26.81 1.17 6.83
CA GLN A 351 -25.92 0.01 6.68
C GLN A 351 -24.79 0.06 7.73
N VAL A 352 -24.21 1.24 7.97
CA VAL A 352 -23.18 1.45 9.01
C VAL A 352 -23.71 1.02 10.37
N ILE A 353 -24.92 1.46 10.76
CA ILE A 353 -25.56 1.05 12.00
C ILE A 353 -25.78 -0.47 12.05
N ALA A 354 -26.20 -1.07 10.93
CA ALA A 354 -26.43 -2.52 10.86
C ALA A 354 -25.11 -3.31 11.04
N GLU A 355 -24.00 -2.85 10.44
CA GLU A 355 -22.70 -3.49 10.62
C GLU A 355 -22.17 -3.33 12.05
N ILE A 356 -22.32 -2.15 12.67
CA ILE A 356 -21.94 -1.93 14.08
C ILE A 356 -22.70 -2.90 14.99
N ARG A 357 -24.01 -3.11 14.74
CA ARG A 357 -24.84 -4.03 15.54
C ARG A 357 -24.43 -5.49 15.44
N LYS A 358 -23.73 -5.90 14.36
CA LYS A 358 -23.15 -7.25 14.26
C LYS A 358 -21.90 -7.39 15.13
N LEU A 359 -21.17 -6.29 15.37
CA LEU A 359 -19.96 -6.28 16.19
C LEU A 359 -20.28 -6.21 17.69
N THR A 360 -21.29 -5.42 18.09
CA THR A 360 -21.64 -5.19 19.49
C THR A 360 -23.06 -4.68 19.69
N ASP A 361 -23.66 -5.03 20.83
CA ASP A 361 -24.95 -4.47 21.31
C ASP A 361 -24.78 -3.15 22.07
N ARG A 362 -23.52 -2.75 22.32
CA ARG A 362 -23.23 -1.52 23.06
C ARG A 362 -23.64 -0.27 22.26
N PRO A 363 -24.07 0.81 22.93
CA PRO A 363 -24.48 2.03 22.25
C PRO A 363 -23.29 2.80 21.65
N ILE A 364 -23.57 3.52 20.55
CA ILE A 364 -22.62 4.49 19.99
C ILE A 364 -22.58 5.68 20.94
N ARG A 365 -21.39 5.99 21.48
CA ARG A 365 -21.18 7.06 22.46
C ARG A 365 -20.56 8.30 21.87
N TYR A 366 -19.57 8.12 20.98
CA TYR A 366 -18.80 9.19 20.39
C TYR A 366 -18.71 9.04 18.88
N ILE A 367 -18.73 10.17 18.19
CA ILE A 367 -18.41 10.32 16.77
C ILE A 367 -17.36 11.42 16.68
N ALA A 368 -16.11 11.07 16.43
CA ALA A 368 -15.06 12.04 16.12
C ALA A 368 -15.12 12.34 14.62
N VAL A 369 -15.15 13.61 14.25
CA VAL A 369 -15.18 14.06 12.85
C VAL A 369 -13.80 14.56 12.48
N THR A 370 -13.19 13.98 11.44
CA THR A 370 -11.87 14.36 10.97
C THR A 370 -11.87 15.71 10.26
N HIS A 371 -12.82 15.93 9.36
CA HIS A 371 -13.01 17.19 8.62
C HIS A 371 -14.46 17.33 8.13
N MET A 372 -14.77 18.39 7.42
CA MET A 372 -16.15 18.81 7.15
C MET A 372 -16.85 18.14 5.95
N HIS A 373 -16.16 17.42 5.07
CA HIS A 373 -16.74 16.93 3.82
C HIS A 373 -17.84 15.89 4.05
N LEU A 374 -18.82 15.87 3.14
CA LEU A 374 -20.07 15.09 3.33
C LEU A 374 -19.89 13.57 3.23
N ASP A 375 -18.84 13.11 2.62
CA ASP A 375 -18.50 11.67 2.59
C ASP A 375 -17.83 11.20 3.89
N HIS A 376 -17.57 12.11 4.83
CA HIS A 376 -17.13 11.86 6.20
C HIS A 376 -18.20 12.23 7.24
N THR A 377 -19.00 13.24 6.98
CA THR A 377 -19.97 13.80 7.95
C THR A 377 -21.43 13.52 7.62
N GLY A 378 -21.72 12.99 6.42
CA GLY A 378 -23.10 12.83 5.93
C GLY A 378 -23.97 11.98 6.82
N GLY A 379 -23.41 10.96 7.48
CA GLY A 379 -24.12 10.09 8.41
C GLY A 379 -24.31 10.64 9.82
N ASN A 380 -23.71 11.78 10.18
CA ASN A 380 -23.66 12.32 11.55
C ASN A 380 -25.04 12.37 12.23
N GLU A 381 -26.05 12.90 11.56
CA GLU A 381 -27.38 13.05 12.14
C GLU A 381 -28.06 11.69 12.41
N ILE A 382 -28.01 10.78 11.42
CA ILE A 382 -28.71 9.49 11.49
C ILE A 382 -28.01 8.59 12.51
N ILE A 383 -26.67 8.48 12.43
CA ILE A 383 -25.87 7.64 13.31
C ILE A 383 -25.84 8.23 14.72
N GLY A 384 -25.72 9.56 14.84
CA GLY A 384 -25.79 10.26 16.11
C GLY A 384 -27.09 9.97 16.86
N LYS A 385 -28.24 10.08 16.21
CA LYS A 385 -29.55 9.76 16.81
C LYS A 385 -29.71 8.29 17.21
N ALA A 386 -29.01 7.37 16.57
CA ALA A 386 -29.01 5.94 16.91
C ALA A 386 -28.14 5.60 18.13
N GLY A 387 -27.32 6.54 18.57
CA GLY A 387 -26.46 6.43 19.76
C GLY A 387 -27.09 7.00 21.02
N SER A 388 -26.28 7.10 22.08
CA SER A 388 -26.67 7.78 23.32
C SER A 388 -25.43 8.32 24.04
N THR A 389 -25.52 9.51 24.64
CA THR A 389 -24.43 10.12 25.44
C THR A 389 -24.17 9.33 26.73
N ILE A 390 -23.03 9.58 27.36
CA ILE A 390 -22.67 9.00 28.67
C ILE A 390 -23.35 9.79 29.81
N SER A 391 -23.69 11.05 29.61
CA SER A 391 -24.30 11.91 30.63
C SER A 391 -25.77 11.52 30.89
N GLY A 392 -25.96 10.56 31.77
CA GLY A 392 -27.23 10.24 32.42
C GLY A 392 -27.28 10.81 33.83
N GLY A 393 -27.07 12.11 34.00
CA GLY A 393 -27.26 12.79 35.29
C GLY A 393 -28.55 13.62 35.24
N ASP A 394 -29.28 13.66 36.37
CA ASP A 394 -30.49 14.45 36.61
C ASP A 394 -30.43 15.88 36.04
N VAL A 395 -30.80 16.04 34.76
CA VAL A 395 -31.05 17.33 34.14
C VAL A 395 -32.53 17.33 33.78
N ASP A 396 -33.21 18.42 34.14
CA ASP A 396 -34.63 18.61 33.87
C ASP A 396 -35.08 18.19 32.46
N ASP A 397 -36.21 17.51 32.35
CA ASP A 397 -36.76 16.84 31.15
C ASP A 397 -36.75 17.68 29.86
N ASP A 398 -36.79 19.01 29.94
CA ASP A 398 -36.78 19.91 28.77
C ASP A 398 -35.40 20.16 28.17
N ALA A 399 -34.33 19.97 28.93
CA ALA A 399 -32.94 20.00 28.44
C ALA A 399 -32.49 18.62 27.93
N ALA A 400 -33.14 17.55 28.38
CA ALA A 400 -32.80 16.17 28.07
C ALA A 400 -33.08 15.78 26.59
N ASP A 401 -33.95 16.51 25.89
CA ASP A 401 -34.24 16.21 24.47
C ASP A 401 -33.17 16.72 23.51
N LEU A 402 -32.32 17.65 23.91
CA LEU A 402 -31.18 18.15 23.11
C LEU A 402 -29.96 17.25 23.18
N ASP A 403 -29.88 16.35 24.18
CA ASP A 403 -28.73 15.49 24.48
C ASP A 403 -28.96 14.00 24.18
N LYS A 404 -30.09 13.67 23.53
CA LYS A 404 -30.37 12.31 23.08
C LYS A 404 -29.52 12.02 21.84
N GLY A 405 -28.55 11.12 21.95
CA GLY A 405 -27.71 10.66 20.84
C GLY A 405 -26.23 10.60 21.20
N ALA A 406 -25.40 10.14 20.26
CA ALA A 406 -23.94 10.13 20.44
C ALA A 406 -23.39 11.55 20.48
N SER A 407 -22.30 11.76 21.22
CA SER A 407 -21.57 13.03 21.23
C SER A 407 -20.75 13.16 19.95
N ILE A 408 -20.97 14.24 19.18
CA ILE A 408 -20.22 14.53 17.95
C ILE A 408 -19.09 15.47 18.31
N LEU A 409 -17.83 15.00 18.20
CA LEU A 409 -16.61 15.71 18.55
C LEU A 409 -15.92 16.19 17.28
N ALA A 410 -15.45 17.45 17.25
CA ALA A 410 -14.62 17.96 16.17
C ALA A 410 -13.78 19.16 16.59
N HIS A 411 -12.82 19.56 15.76
CA HIS A 411 -12.19 20.84 15.93
C HIS A 411 -13.18 21.99 15.62
N GLN A 412 -13.03 23.15 16.28
CA GLN A 412 -13.91 24.32 16.11
C GLN A 412 -14.05 24.73 14.63
N ARG A 413 -12.98 24.61 13.83
CA ARG A 413 -13.01 24.94 12.40
C ARG A 413 -14.01 24.10 11.60
N VAL A 414 -14.17 22.82 11.95
CA VAL A 414 -15.19 21.96 11.33
C VAL A 414 -16.59 22.52 11.59
N LEU A 415 -16.90 22.87 12.85
CA LEU A 415 -18.17 23.50 13.19
C LEU A 415 -18.37 24.83 12.45
N ASP A 416 -17.36 25.69 12.43
CA ASP A 416 -17.41 26.99 11.74
C ASP A 416 -17.76 26.81 10.25
N ARG A 417 -17.11 25.85 9.58
CA ARG A 417 -17.33 25.54 8.16
C ARG A 417 -18.71 24.91 7.90
N MET A 418 -19.12 23.93 8.70
CA MET A 418 -20.42 23.27 8.56
C MET A 418 -21.59 24.22 8.87
N SER A 419 -21.39 25.20 9.75
CA SER A 419 -22.42 26.20 10.14
C SER A 419 -22.52 27.37 9.17
N ALA A 420 -21.54 27.57 8.31
CA ALA A 420 -21.51 28.67 7.35
C ALA A 420 -22.25 28.29 6.06
N LYS A 421 -22.80 29.33 5.39
CA LYS A 421 -23.27 29.17 4.01
C LYS A 421 -22.03 29.09 3.09
N ASP A 422 -21.99 28.09 2.22
CA ASP A 422 -20.88 27.88 1.31
C ASP A 422 -21.38 27.92 -0.16
N GLY A 423 -21.13 29.03 -0.84
CA GLY A 423 -21.69 29.29 -2.16
C GLY A 423 -23.23 29.22 -2.14
N ASP A 424 -23.78 28.28 -2.91
CA ASP A 424 -25.23 28.02 -2.95
C ASP A 424 -25.67 26.92 -1.96
N GLN A 425 -24.75 26.27 -1.25
CA GLN A 425 -25.07 25.26 -0.26
C GLN A 425 -25.49 25.91 1.06
N PRO A 426 -26.65 25.52 1.64
CA PRO A 426 -27.04 26.01 2.96
C PRO A 426 -26.12 25.43 4.05
N PRO A 427 -26.08 26.05 5.24
CA PRO A 427 -25.47 25.45 6.41
C PRO A 427 -25.97 24.02 6.65
N ALA A 428 -25.11 23.17 7.18
CA ALA A 428 -25.51 21.81 7.54
C ALA A 428 -26.67 21.79 8.56
N PRO A 429 -27.59 20.84 8.49
CA PRO A 429 -28.65 20.68 9.48
C PRO A 429 -28.09 20.58 10.91
N PHE A 430 -28.81 21.14 11.88
CA PHE A 430 -28.37 21.15 13.28
C PHE A 430 -27.98 19.77 13.82
N GLY A 431 -28.70 18.72 13.44
CA GLY A 431 -28.41 17.34 13.84
C GLY A 431 -27.08 16.78 13.33
N MET A 432 -26.49 17.37 12.28
CA MET A 432 -25.18 16.99 11.75
C MET A 432 -24.02 17.70 12.43
N LEU A 433 -24.28 18.83 13.11
CA LEU A 433 -23.23 19.69 13.64
C LEU A 433 -22.54 19.07 14.84
N PRO A 434 -21.18 19.19 14.94
CA PRO A 434 -20.46 18.88 16.17
C PRO A 434 -20.95 19.73 17.33
N ARG A 435 -21.17 19.10 18.49
CA ARG A 435 -21.60 19.76 19.72
C ARG A 435 -20.52 19.80 20.79
N ASP A 436 -19.59 18.85 20.74
CA ASP A 436 -18.40 18.85 21.59
C ASP A 436 -17.18 19.28 20.76
N VAL A 437 -16.84 20.58 20.83
CA VAL A 437 -15.80 21.17 20.01
C VAL A 437 -14.56 21.53 20.82
N TYR A 438 -13.39 21.31 20.23
CA TYR A 438 -12.12 21.74 20.81
C TYR A 438 -11.45 22.82 19.93
N ARG A 439 -10.62 23.66 20.55
CA ARG A 439 -9.97 24.82 19.91
C ARG A 439 -8.45 24.77 19.98
N GLY A 440 -7.90 23.86 20.75
CA GLY A 440 -6.47 23.69 20.91
C GLY A 440 -5.86 22.80 19.84
N LYS A 441 -4.56 22.52 19.98
CA LYS A 441 -3.86 21.61 19.07
C LYS A 441 -4.35 20.15 19.19
N GLN A 442 -4.90 19.77 20.35
CA GLN A 442 -5.41 18.43 20.59
C GLN A 442 -6.54 18.40 21.63
N LYS A 443 -7.29 17.31 21.62
CA LYS A 443 -8.25 16.92 22.65
C LYS A 443 -8.03 15.47 22.98
N ASP A 444 -7.93 15.16 24.27
CA ASP A 444 -7.78 13.81 24.78
C ASP A 444 -9.12 13.30 25.31
N VAL A 445 -9.47 12.07 24.96
CA VAL A 445 -10.63 11.34 25.46
C VAL A 445 -10.14 10.01 25.99
N PHE A 446 -10.54 9.60 27.20
CA PHE A 446 -10.26 8.27 27.70
C PHE A 446 -11.52 7.41 27.54
N PHE A 447 -11.44 6.35 26.74
CA PHE A 447 -12.60 5.53 26.42
C PHE A 447 -12.18 4.09 26.10
N ASN A 448 -12.99 3.10 26.47
CA ASN A 448 -12.71 1.68 26.31
C ASN A 448 -11.33 1.27 26.86
N GLY A 449 -10.89 1.92 27.93
CA GLY A 449 -9.62 1.60 28.60
C GLY A 449 -8.37 2.18 27.94
N GLU A 450 -8.50 3.06 26.93
CA GLU A 450 -7.34 3.71 26.31
C GLU A 450 -7.50 5.21 26.10
N PRO A 451 -6.38 5.95 26.03
CA PRO A 451 -6.37 7.34 25.58
C PRO A 451 -6.59 7.42 24.07
N ILE A 452 -7.55 8.22 23.66
CA ILE A 452 -7.83 8.56 22.26
C ILE A 452 -7.50 10.03 22.08
N ILE A 453 -6.58 10.37 21.18
CA ILE A 453 -6.10 11.73 20.98
C ILE A 453 -6.59 12.23 19.63
N LEU A 454 -7.41 13.29 19.63
CA LEU A 454 -7.77 14.06 18.44
C LEU A 454 -6.73 15.17 18.28
N MET A 455 -6.01 15.19 17.17
CA MET A 455 -4.94 16.15 16.93
C MET A 455 -5.26 17.00 15.69
N HIS A 456 -5.38 18.32 15.89
CA HIS A 456 -5.65 19.26 14.81
C HIS A 456 -4.40 19.55 13.99
N LEU A 457 -4.51 19.42 12.66
CA LEU A 457 -3.46 19.66 11.67
C LEU A 457 -3.95 20.79 10.72
N PRO A 458 -3.59 22.02 11.01
CA PRO A 458 -4.14 23.19 10.28
C PRO A 458 -3.64 23.25 8.83
N ALA A 459 -4.50 23.76 7.95
CA ALA A 459 -4.18 24.10 6.56
C ALA A 459 -3.61 22.94 5.71
N ALA A 460 -4.05 21.70 5.96
CA ALA A 460 -3.64 20.52 5.21
C ALA A 460 -4.60 20.23 4.05
N HIS A 461 -5.52 19.28 4.17
CA HIS A 461 -6.61 19.06 3.22
C HIS A 461 -7.66 20.17 3.31
N THR A 462 -8.02 20.54 4.54
CA THR A 462 -8.82 21.73 4.92
C THR A 462 -8.14 22.48 6.07
N ASP A 463 -8.77 23.54 6.62
CA ASP A 463 -8.30 24.19 7.86
C ASP A 463 -8.84 23.53 9.14
N GLY A 464 -9.68 22.53 9.02
CA GLY A 464 -10.33 21.85 10.15
C GLY A 464 -9.82 20.44 10.44
N ASP A 465 -8.85 19.94 9.69
CA ASP A 465 -8.44 18.54 9.72
C ASP A 465 -7.95 18.09 11.10
N SER A 466 -8.36 16.90 11.47
CA SER A 466 -7.90 16.22 12.69
C SER A 466 -7.61 14.75 12.41
N LEU A 467 -6.47 14.26 12.87
CA LEU A 467 -6.26 12.82 13.00
C LEU A 467 -6.75 12.33 14.36
N VAL A 468 -7.08 11.05 14.47
CA VAL A 468 -7.48 10.40 15.72
C VAL A 468 -6.53 9.24 16.02
N PHE A 469 -5.82 9.33 17.15
CA PHE A 469 -4.83 8.35 17.55
C PHE A 469 -5.31 7.52 18.76
N PHE A 470 -5.54 6.24 18.54
CA PHE A 470 -5.83 5.22 19.56
C PHE A 470 -4.49 4.72 20.12
N ARG A 471 -4.08 5.27 21.27
CA ARG A 471 -2.71 5.15 21.78
C ARG A 471 -2.31 3.74 22.19
N SER A 472 -3.19 2.99 22.87
CA SER A 472 -2.87 1.64 23.33
C SER A 472 -3.00 0.62 22.21
N SER A 473 -3.98 0.80 21.34
CA SER A 473 -4.16 -0.02 20.12
C SER A 473 -3.13 0.29 19.05
N ASN A 474 -2.43 1.42 19.16
CA ASN A 474 -1.42 1.91 18.21
C ASN A 474 -1.97 2.02 16.77
N ILE A 475 -3.12 2.74 16.64
CA ILE A 475 -3.82 2.95 15.38
C ILE A 475 -4.10 4.43 15.19
N ILE A 476 -3.82 4.96 14.01
CA ILE A 476 -4.11 6.34 13.60
C ILE A 476 -5.16 6.34 12.49
N SER A 477 -6.28 7.05 12.69
CA SER A 477 -7.25 7.37 11.64
C SER A 477 -7.00 8.79 11.17
N THR A 478 -6.80 8.98 9.86
CA THR A 478 -6.25 10.23 9.32
C THR A 478 -7.28 11.12 8.63
N GLY A 479 -8.48 10.62 8.29
CA GLY A 479 -9.28 11.30 7.29
C GLY A 479 -8.48 11.54 6.02
N ASP A 480 -8.81 12.57 5.26
CA ASP A 480 -8.23 12.84 3.94
C ASP A 480 -6.85 13.52 3.97
N LEU A 481 -6.21 13.57 5.14
CA LEU A 481 -4.77 13.86 5.22
C LEU A 481 -3.94 12.82 4.46
N PHE A 482 -4.45 11.58 4.41
CA PHE A 482 -3.84 10.48 3.69
C PHE A 482 -4.90 9.60 3.02
N VAL A 483 -4.72 9.33 1.73
CA VAL A 483 -5.60 8.46 0.94
C VAL A 483 -4.74 7.55 0.05
N THR A 484 -5.22 6.33 -0.27
CA THR A 484 -4.46 5.40 -1.12
C THR A 484 -5.04 5.25 -2.51
N THR A 485 -6.15 5.93 -2.81
CA THR A 485 -6.97 5.70 -4.02
C THR A 485 -6.75 6.72 -5.12
N SER A 486 -6.18 7.88 -4.80
CA SER A 486 -6.00 9.00 -5.73
C SER A 486 -4.89 9.94 -5.26
N TYR A 487 -4.57 10.96 -6.05
CA TYR A 487 -3.85 12.13 -5.52
C TYR A 487 -4.68 12.82 -4.46
N PRO A 488 -4.01 13.54 -3.51
CA PRO A 488 -4.74 14.26 -2.48
C PRO A 488 -5.63 15.33 -3.08
N GLU A 489 -6.77 15.56 -2.46
CA GLU A 489 -7.58 16.73 -2.69
C GLU A 489 -7.12 17.86 -1.76
N LEU A 490 -6.98 19.07 -2.29
CA LEU A 490 -6.65 20.27 -1.52
C LEU A 490 -7.82 21.24 -1.60
N ASP A 491 -8.59 21.36 -0.54
CA ASP A 491 -9.69 22.32 -0.50
C ASP A 491 -9.17 23.72 -0.16
N LEU A 492 -8.62 24.39 -1.18
CA LEU A 492 -8.06 25.75 -1.03
C LEU A 492 -9.10 26.78 -0.57
N ALA A 493 -10.38 26.59 -0.93
CA ALA A 493 -11.46 27.48 -0.52
C ALA A 493 -11.72 27.41 0.99
N ARG A 494 -11.40 26.24 1.57
CA ARG A 494 -11.55 25.98 3.00
C ARG A 494 -10.21 25.88 3.72
N GLY A 495 -9.20 26.56 3.17
CA GLY A 495 -7.92 26.79 3.83
C GLY A 495 -6.91 25.65 3.74
N GLY A 496 -7.13 24.64 2.90
CA GLY A 496 -6.15 23.61 2.58
C GLY A 496 -4.94 24.18 1.85
N SER A 497 -3.79 23.50 1.95
CA SER A 497 -2.57 23.89 1.24
C SER A 497 -1.64 22.68 1.06
N ILE A 498 -0.83 22.74 -0.01
CA ILE A 498 0.13 21.67 -0.28
C ILE A 498 1.21 21.57 0.81
N GLN A 499 1.67 22.69 1.36
CA GLN A 499 2.68 22.66 2.44
C GLN A 499 2.08 22.10 3.74
N GLY A 500 0.87 22.56 4.12
CA GLY A 500 0.20 22.03 5.31
C GLY A 500 -0.09 20.53 5.20
N LEU A 501 -0.42 20.02 4.00
CA LEU A 501 -0.58 18.59 3.78
C LEU A 501 0.73 17.83 3.98
N ILE A 502 1.85 18.33 3.44
CA ILE A 502 3.18 17.70 3.65
C ILE A 502 3.55 17.72 5.13
N ASP A 503 3.31 18.83 5.83
CA ASP A 503 3.57 18.95 7.27
C ASP A 503 2.70 17.93 8.07
N ALA A 504 1.43 17.74 7.65
CA ALA A 504 0.55 16.75 8.26
C ALA A 504 1.03 15.32 8.03
N LEU A 505 1.48 14.98 6.81
CA LEU A 505 2.04 13.66 6.51
C LEU A 505 3.33 13.40 7.30
N ASN A 506 4.23 14.38 7.41
CA ASN A 506 5.42 14.27 8.28
C ASN A 506 5.00 14.05 9.73
N ARG A 507 3.96 14.75 10.22
CA ARG A 507 3.46 14.55 11.58
C ARG A 507 2.89 13.14 11.80
N ILE A 508 2.24 12.54 10.80
CA ILE A 508 1.80 11.14 10.88
C ILE A 508 3.01 10.21 10.98
N ILE A 509 4.04 10.43 10.14
CA ILE A 509 5.29 9.65 10.18
C ILE A 509 5.97 9.74 11.55
N ASP A 510 6.07 10.94 12.15
CA ASP A 510 6.63 11.12 13.50
C ASP A 510 5.86 10.38 14.62
N LEU A 511 4.58 10.07 14.39
CA LEU A 511 3.73 9.38 15.37
C LEU A 511 3.72 7.87 15.17
N THR A 512 4.14 7.39 14.00
CA THR A 512 4.16 5.97 13.66
C THR A 512 5.45 5.31 14.13
N VAL A 513 5.36 4.01 14.38
CA VAL A 513 6.50 3.15 14.69
C VAL A 513 6.42 1.94 13.77
N PRO A 514 7.46 1.66 12.97
CA PRO A 514 7.51 0.47 12.13
C PRO A 514 7.39 -0.84 12.93
N GLU A 515 6.90 -1.91 12.27
CA GLU A 515 6.76 -3.23 12.88
C GLU A 515 8.11 -3.81 13.35
N ASP A 516 9.20 -3.49 12.67
CA ASP A 516 10.55 -3.93 13.02
C ASP A 516 11.02 -3.42 14.41
N PHE A 517 10.44 -2.31 14.89
CA PHE A 517 10.81 -1.69 16.19
C PHE A 517 9.76 -1.88 17.28
N GLN A 518 8.55 -2.27 16.92
CA GLN A 518 7.47 -2.57 17.84
C GLN A 518 6.55 -3.65 17.26
N GLU A 519 6.27 -4.72 18.01
CA GLU A 519 5.39 -5.79 17.56
C GLU A 519 4.08 -5.28 16.96
N GLY A 520 3.86 -5.59 15.69
CA GLY A 520 2.72 -5.17 14.90
C GLY A 520 2.71 -3.69 14.50
N GLY A 521 3.73 -2.89 14.82
CA GLY A 521 3.88 -1.50 14.38
C GLY A 521 2.68 -0.59 14.64
N THR A 522 2.70 0.61 14.09
CA THR A 522 1.53 1.51 14.05
C THR A 522 0.76 1.28 12.75
N LEU A 523 -0.55 0.97 12.86
CA LEU A 523 -1.43 0.90 11.68
C LEU A 523 -2.09 2.25 11.43
N VAL A 524 -2.25 2.57 10.15
CA VAL A 524 -2.85 3.84 9.68
C VAL A 524 -4.09 3.53 8.85
N ILE A 525 -5.23 4.07 9.27
CA ILE A 525 -6.49 4.01 8.54
C ILE A 525 -6.62 5.32 7.74
N PRO A 526 -6.49 5.29 6.40
CA PRO A 526 -6.64 6.48 5.56
C PRO A 526 -8.09 6.93 5.45
N GLY A 527 -8.32 8.14 4.94
CA GLY A 527 -9.68 8.60 4.62
C GLY A 527 -10.34 7.73 3.55
N HIS A 528 -9.58 7.26 2.58
CA HIS A 528 -10.03 6.35 1.52
C HIS A 528 -8.99 5.29 1.21
N GLY A 529 -9.45 4.04 1.04
CA GLY A 529 -8.64 2.92 0.60
C GLY A 529 -8.31 1.92 1.70
N ARG A 530 -7.15 1.27 1.61
CA ARG A 530 -6.74 0.14 2.45
C ARG A 530 -6.07 0.57 3.76
N ILE A 531 -6.03 -0.34 4.72
CA ILE A 531 -5.19 -0.20 5.93
C ILE A 531 -3.72 -0.10 5.51
N CYS A 532 -3.00 0.78 6.18
CA CYS A 532 -1.62 1.16 5.89
C CYS A 532 -0.75 1.14 7.16
N ASP A 533 0.52 1.47 6.99
CA ASP A 533 1.47 1.75 8.05
C ASP A 533 2.41 2.92 7.68
N GLU A 534 3.48 3.12 8.44
CA GLU A 534 4.46 4.19 8.20
C GLU A 534 5.02 4.19 6.78
N ALA A 535 5.43 3.02 6.25
CA ALA A 535 6.07 2.93 4.95
C ALA A 535 5.15 3.41 3.80
N ASP A 536 3.84 3.15 3.92
CA ASP A 536 2.84 3.64 2.95
C ASP A 536 2.69 5.16 3.03
N VAL A 537 2.68 5.73 4.24
CA VAL A 537 2.61 7.19 4.44
C VAL A 537 3.88 7.88 3.91
N VAL A 538 5.06 7.28 4.14
CA VAL A 538 6.34 7.77 3.61
C VAL A 538 6.33 7.82 2.09
N GLU A 539 5.89 6.75 1.41
CA GLU A 539 5.83 6.73 -0.06
C GLU A 539 4.85 7.79 -0.60
N TYR A 540 3.72 7.98 0.06
CA TYR A 540 2.74 9.00 -0.32
C TYR A 540 3.26 10.43 -0.08
N ARG A 541 3.91 10.69 1.07
CA ARG A 541 4.55 11.96 1.39
C ARG A 541 5.63 12.32 0.36
N ASP A 542 6.44 11.33 -0.02
CA ASP A 542 7.51 11.53 -1.01
C ASP A 542 6.91 11.86 -2.38
N MET A 543 5.87 11.16 -2.82
CA MET A 543 5.13 11.48 -4.04
C MET A 543 4.62 12.93 -4.04
N VAL A 544 3.92 13.33 -2.99
CA VAL A 544 3.35 14.67 -2.85
C VAL A 544 4.45 15.74 -2.88
N THR A 545 5.56 15.49 -2.18
CA THR A 545 6.72 16.41 -2.13
C THR A 545 7.40 16.55 -3.48
N ILE A 546 7.65 15.44 -4.17
CA ILE A 546 8.29 15.43 -5.50
C ILE A 546 7.43 16.18 -6.51
N ILE A 547 6.12 15.94 -6.54
CA ILE A 547 5.20 16.64 -7.45
C ILE A 547 5.14 18.13 -7.11
N ARG A 548 5.04 18.49 -5.81
CA ARG A 548 5.10 19.89 -5.35
C ARG A 548 6.35 20.57 -5.88
N ASP A 549 7.52 19.96 -5.78
CA ASP A 549 8.80 20.57 -6.18
C ASP A 549 8.90 20.74 -7.69
N ARG A 550 8.39 19.81 -8.49
CA ARG A 550 8.29 19.92 -9.96
C ARG A 550 7.39 21.09 -10.38
N ILE A 551 6.24 21.25 -9.70
CA ILE A 551 5.31 22.35 -9.98
C ILE A 551 5.90 23.69 -9.48
N LEU A 552 6.57 23.70 -8.32
CA LEU A 552 7.25 24.89 -7.80
C LEU A 552 8.37 25.38 -8.75
N ASP A 553 9.14 24.48 -9.32
CA ASP A 553 10.15 24.79 -10.34
C ASP A 553 9.50 25.44 -11.58
N SER A 554 8.37 24.89 -12.02
CA SER A 554 7.59 25.46 -13.14
C SER A 554 7.02 26.86 -12.81
N VAL A 555 6.49 27.05 -11.61
CA VAL A 555 6.01 28.37 -11.13
C VAL A 555 7.15 29.39 -11.09
N LYS A 556 8.33 28.99 -10.57
CA LYS A 556 9.53 29.86 -10.56
C LYS A 556 10.02 30.23 -11.96
N LYS A 557 9.81 29.38 -12.94
CA LYS A 557 10.07 29.66 -14.37
C LYS A 557 9.00 30.51 -15.03
N GLY A 558 7.93 30.86 -14.33
CA GLY A 558 6.84 31.71 -14.83
C GLY A 558 5.89 31.00 -15.80
N LEU A 559 5.81 29.67 -15.78
CA LEU A 559 4.90 28.90 -16.63
C LEU A 559 3.44 29.12 -16.20
N THR A 560 2.53 29.21 -17.18
CA THR A 560 1.09 29.24 -16.93
C THR A 560 0.59 27.87 -16.49
N LEU A 561 -0.61 27.79 -15.91
CA LEU A 561 -1.22 26.53 -15.48
C LEU A 561 -1.28 25.49 -16.62
N ASP A 562 -1.71 25.92 -17.82
CA ASP A 562 -1.77 25.03 -18.98
C ASP A 562 -0.39 24.50 -19.35
N GLN A 563 0.63 25.38 -19.36
CA GLN A 563 2.01 24.95 -19.62
C GLN A 563 2.52 23.98 -18.54
N VAL A 564 2.14 24.17 -17.27
CA VAL A 564 2.49 23.23 -16.20
C VAL A 564 1.81 21.88 -16.41
N LYS A 565 0.52 21.85 -16.77
CA LYS A 565 -0.20 20.61 -17.13
C LYS A 565 0.47 19.89 -18.32
N ASP A 566 0.92 20.64 -19.31
CA ASP A 566 1.63 20.08 -20.48
C ASP A 566 2.98 19.44 -20.11
N THR A 567 3.66 19.89 -19.05
CA THR A 567 4.89 19.24 -18.54
C THR A 567 4.62 17.88 -17.88
N ARG A 568 3.36 17.55 -17.56
CA ARG A 568 2.92 16.33 -16.89
C ARG A 568 3.74 15.99 -15.63
N PRO A 569 3.73 16.86 -14.61
CA PRO A 569 4.60 16.71 -13.43
C PRO A 569 4.27 15.48 -12.58
N THR A 570 3.14 14.83 -12.85
CA THR A 570 2.61 13.64 -12.15
C THR A 570 2.82 12.34 -12.92
N ALA A 571 3.37 12.39 -14.14
CA ALA A 571 3.29 11.30 -15.13
C ALA A 571 3.77 9.92 -14.61
N ASP A 572 4.82 9.87 -13.79
CA ASP A 572 5.37 8.66 -13.20
C ASP A 572 4.48 8.03 -12.11
N TYR A 573 3.52 8.76 -11.58
CA TYR A 573 2.54 8.30 -10.59
C TYR A 573 1.12 8.15 -11.19
N ASP A 574 0.87 8.72 -12.38
CA ASP A 574 -0.43 8.72 -13.04
C ASP A 574 -1.05 7.31 -13.20
N PRO A 575 -0.31 6.23 -13.50
CA PRO A 575 -0.90 4.90 -13.61
C PRO A 575 -1.52 4.38 -12.30
N ARG A 576 -1.07 4.89 -11.14
CA ARG A 576 -1.56 4.49 -9.81
C ARG A 576 -2.60 5.45 -9.25
N TYR A 577 -2.36 6.77 -9.36
CA TYR A 577 -3.15 7.79 -8.66
C TYR A 577 -3.87 8.77 -9.61
N GLY A 578 -3.69 8.65 -10.93
CA GLY A 578 -3.95 9.71 -11.91
C GLY A 578 -5.41 10.01 -12.23
N SER A 579 -6.39 9.43 -11.52
CA SER A 579 -7.82 9.68 -11.78
C SER A 579 -8.23 11.16 -11.65
N ASN A 580 -7.53 11.94 -10.80
CA ASN A 580 -7.78 13.37 -10.55
C ASN A 580 -6.53 14.26 -10.80
N ALA A 581 -5.57 13.80 -11.61
CA ALA A 581 -4.27 14.45 -11.80
C ALA A 581 -4.36 15.93 -12.17
N ASP A 582 -5.22 16.33 -13.13
CA ASP A 582 -5.34 17.72 -13.56
C ASP A 582 -5.87 18.63 -12.46
N HIS A 583 -6.77 18.13 -11.62
CA HIS A 583 -7.29 18.87 -10.46
C HIS A 583 -6.20 19.03 -9.40
N PHE A 584 -5.45 17.97 -9.12
CA PHE A 584 -4.34 18.03 -8.18
C PHE A 584 -3.24 19.00 -8.62
N ILE A 585 -2.81 18.95 -9.90
CA ILE A 585 -1.82 19.89 -10.47
C ILE A 585 -2.30 21.34 -10.31
N GLU A 586 -3.57 21.62 -10.63
CA GLU A 586 -4.15 22.95 -10.49
C GLU A 586 -4.17 23.41 -9.02
N SER A 587 -4.60 22.56 -8.11
CA SER A 587 -4.66 22.87 -6.67
C SER A 587 -3.26 23.16 -6.11
N VAL A 588 -2.26 22.35 -6.47
CA VAL A 588 -0.86 22.60 -6.07
C VAL A 588 -0.32 23.88 -6.68
N TYR A 589 -0.56 24.13 -7.99
CA TYR A 589 -0.12 25.34 -8.67
C TYR A 589 -0.67 26.61 -8.00
N ARG A 590 -1.97 26.62 -7.69
CA ARG A 590 -2.64 27.73 -6.98
C ARG A 590 -2.11 27.90 -5.55
N SER A 591 -1.93 26.79 -4.83
CA SER A 591 -1.39 26.77 -3.46
C SER A 591 0.02 27.38 -3.39
N LEU A 592 0.82 27.22 -4.45
CA LEU A 592 2.16 27.78 -4.57
C LEU A 592 2.19 29.25 -5.08
N GLY A 593 1.04 29.90 -5.22
CA GLY A 593 0.90 31.29 -5.67
C GLY A 593 1.01 31.49 -7.18
N GLY A 594 0.84 30.42 -7.96
CA GLY A 594 0.74 30.51 -9.41
C GLY A 594 -0.46 31.38 -9.84
N LYS A 595 -0.26 32.22 -10.84
CA LYS A 595 -1.34 33.08 -11.38
C LYS A 595 -2.09 32.32 -12.46
N VAL A 596 -3.39 32.20 -12.31
CA VAL A 596 -4.31 31.61 -13.29
C VAL A 596 -4.68 32.60 -14.36
#